data_46052c59d50cd56458255b03a9bb6cc0
#
_entry.id   46052c59d50cd56458255b03a9bb6cc0
#
_cell.length_a   1.000
_cell.length_b   1.000
_cell.length_c   1.000
_cell.angle_alpha   90.00
_cell.angle_beta   90.00
_cell.angle_gamma   90.00
#
_symmetry.space_group_name_H-M   'P 1'
#
loop_
_entity.id
_entity.type
_entity.pdbx_description
1 polymer ?
#
loop_
_entity_poly.entity_id
_entity_poly.type
_entity_poly.pdbx_seq_one_letter_code
_entity_poly.pdbx_strand_id
1 'polypeptide(L)'
;VMTSGPCYRQERASLFVERRREIALISCCVVLLVTGLAGAAREVRIIVDDDVISVSAIPSFRVGDVLKQAGIELRDGDKVTPGLSERIGGRGVITVARGVPVTLTVDGVEIQMNSAGPMVKHVLAESGILLRPEDKVSPGMEAGLTPGMNIKVTRVTSEVVVRQVRIPYRTEERPDSGMDRGESKVIKQGIEGLREEEVRVTYEDG
;
A
#
# COMPACT_ATOMS: atom_id res chain seq x y z
N VAL A 1 85.92 37.00 39.45
CA VAL A 1 85.46 37.15 38.08
C VAL A 1 84.99 35.78 37.53
N MET A 2 83.74 35.50 37.55
CA MET A 2 83.24 34.24 36.97
C MET A 2 82.05 34.53 36.09
N THR A 3 82.20 34.21 34.83
CA THR A 3 81.23 34.25 33.77
C THR A 3 80.26 33.05 33.88
N SER A 4 79.00 33.28 34.17
CA SER A 4 78.02 32.25 34.09
C SER A 4 77.27 32.25 32.75
N GLY A 5 77.38 31.13 32.12
CA GLY A 5 77.03 30.83 30.74
C GLY A 5 75.57 30.75 30.32
N PRO A 6 75.38 30.45 29.04
CA PRO A 6 74.10 30.49 28.33
C PRO A 6 73.41 29.10 28.24
N CYS A 7 73.00 28.53 29.34
CA CYS A 7 72.37 27.20 29.31
C CYS A 7 70.83 27.26 29.30
N TYR A 8 70.25 28.39 29.63
CA TYR A 8 68.75 28.46 29.80
C TYR A 8 67.99 28.79 28.52
N ARG A 9 68.65 29.11 27.42
CA ARG A 9 68.02 29.50 26.16
C ARG A 9 67.69 28.31 25.24
N GLN A 10 68.36 27.19 25.43
CA GLN A 10 68.28 26.07 24.51
C GLN A 10 67.08 25.11 24.81
N GLU A 11 66.66 24.99 26.04
CA GLU A 11 65.51 24.14 26.40
C GLU A 11 64.14 24.69 25.96
N ARG A 12 63.97 26.00 25.94
CA ARG A 12 62.71 26.60 25.45
C ARG A 12 62.56 26.48 23.94
N ALA A 13 63.61 26.37 23.19
CA ALA A 13 63.55 26.20 21.73
C ALA A 13 63.13 24.78 21.33
N SER A 14 63.57 23.76 22.08
CA SER A 14 63.17 22.36 21.83
C SER A 14 61.72 22.10 22.11
N LEU A 15 61.19 22.61 23.21
CA LEU A 15 59.77 22.50 23.59
C LEU A 15 58.83 23.22 22.60
N PHE A 16 59.29 24.30 22.00
CA PHE A 16 58.52 25.05 21.02
C PHE A 16 58.48 24.35 19.65
N VAL A 17 59.53 23.64 19.27
CA VAL A 17 59.59 22.84 18.05
C VAL A 17 58.78 21.57 18.17
N GLU A 18 58.81 20.89 19.34
CA GLU A 18 58.01 19.70 19.59
C GLU A 18 56.49 20.02 19.59
N ARG A 19 56.10 21.10 20.26
CA ARG A 19 54.70 21.53 20.28
C ARG A 19 54.16 21.92 18.89
N ARG A 20 55.02 22.49 18.04
CA ARG A 20 54.67 22.79 16.63
C ARG A 20 54.48 21.50 15.79
N ARG A 21 55.31 20.47 16.05
CA ARG A 21 55.18 19.16 15.40
C ARG A 21 53.90 18.44 15.78
N GLU A 22 53.54 18.48 17.05
CA GLU A 22 52.28 17.88 17.52
C GLU A 22 51.03 18.60 16.96
N ILE A 23 51.05 19.93 16.93
CA ILE A 23 49.95 20.72 16.37
C ILE A 23 49.86 20.48 14.84
N ALA A 24 50.97 20.36 14.15
CA ALA A 24 51.01 20.06 12.70
C ALA A 24 50.48 18.63 12.40
N LEU A 25 50.80 17.64 13.26
CA LEU A 25 50.30 16.26 13.13
C LEU A 25 48.82 16.17 13.41
N ILE A 26 48.32 16.85 14.44
CA ILE A 26 46.89 16.91 14.76
C ILE A 26 46.12 17.61 13.64
N SER A 27 46.64 18.72 13.12
CA SER A 27 46.07 19.43 11.99
C SER A 27 46.03 18.58 10.72
N CYS A 28 47.10 17.84 10.42
CA CYS A 28 47.17 16.93 9.29
C CYS A 28 46.17 15.75 9.43
N CYS A 29 46.09 15.18 10.65
CA CYS A 29 45.12 14.13 10.92
C CYS A 29 43.66 14.61 10.78
N VAL A 30 43.36 15.83 11.25
CA VAL A 30 42.01 16.42 11.11
C VAL A 30 41.72 16.69 9.64
N VAL A 31 42.64 17.20 8.86
CA VAL A 31 42.50 17.44 7.41
C VAL A 31 42.31 16.11 6.67
N LEU A 32 43.07 15.06 7.02
CA LEU A 32 42.94 13.74 6.40
C LEU A 32 41.59 13.07 6.80
N LEU A 33 41.13 13.27 8.01
CA LEU A 33 39.81 12.77 8.46
C LEU A 33 38.66 13.48 7.72
N VAL A 34 38.76 14.79 7.57
CA VAL A 34 37.72 15.58 6.85
C VAL A 34 37.76 15.26 5.35
N THR A 35 38.92 15.12 4.73
CA THR A 35 39.02 14.74 3.30
C THR A 35 38.65 13.28 3.06
N GLY A 36 38.97 12.38 4.00
CA GLY A 36 38.55 10.97 3.95
C GLY A 36 37.03 10.80 4.06
N LEU A 37 36.37 11.57 4.91
CA LEU A 37 34.90 11.59 5.01
C LEU A 37 34.23 12.20 3.75
N ALA A 38 34.81 13.26 3.20
CA ALA A 38 34.30 13.88 1.97
C ALA A 38 34.44 12.95 0.75
N GLY A 39 35.49 12.11 0.71
CA GLY A 39 35.67 11.12 -0.36
C GLY A 39 34.76 9.91 -0.29
N ALA A 40 34.11 9.69 0.86
CA ALA A 40 33.12 8.60 1.05
C ALA A 40 31.68 9.02 0.71
N ALA A 41 31.40 10.30 0.59
CA ALA A 41 30.06 10.79 0.23
C ALA A 41 29.79 10.49 -1.24
N ARG A 42 28.60 9.92 -1.49
CA ARG A 42 28.07 9.62 -2.83
C ARG A 42 26.84 10.44 -3.09
N GLU A 43 26.61 10.76 -4.34
CA GLU A 43 25.37 11.39 -4.77
C GLU A 43 24.25 10.38 -4.68
N VAL A 44 23.22 10.71 -3.91
CA VAL A 44 21.98 9.95 -3.74
C VAL A 44 20.87 10.74 -4.41
N ARG A 45 20.17 10.09 -5.33
CA ARG A 45 19.00 10.66 -6.00
C ARG A 45 17.75 10.25 -5.26
N ILE A 46 16.95 11.23 -4.83
CA ILE A 46 15.67 11.03 -4.21
C ILE A 46 14.61 11.43 -5.23
N ILE A 47 13.75 10.50 -5.59
CA ILE A 47 12.66 10.68 -6.52
C ILE A 47 11.39 10.78 -5.69
N VAL A 48 10.73 11.94 -5.70
CA VAL A 48 9.45 12.17 -5.03
C VAL A 48 8.42 12.41 -6.12
N ASP A 49 7.59 11.41 -6.38
CA ASP A 49 6.71 11.36 -7.55
C ASP A 49 7.51 11.57 -8.85
N ASP A 50 7.43 12.77 -9.47
CA ASP A 50 8.18 13.11 -10.68
C ASP A 50 9.37 14.03 -10.41
N ASP A 51 9.55 14.52 -9.18
CA ASP A 51 10.64 15.42 -8.81
C ASP A 51 11.89 14.63 -8.40
N VAL A 52 13.05 15.05 -8.91
CA VAL A 52 14.35 14.44 -8.59
C VAL A 52 15.22 15.39 -7.80
N ILE A 53 15.56 15.02 -6.58
CA ILE A 53 16.43 15.77 -5.67
C ILE A 53 17.73 14.98 -5.47
N SER A 54 18.88 15.63 -5.70
CA SER A 54 20.20 15.04 -5.47
C SER A 54 20.77 15.51 -4.13
N VAL A 55 21.19 14.58 -3.29
CA VAL A 55 21.79 14.84 -1.99
C VAL A 55 23.08 14.04 -1.83
N SER A 56 24.12 14.66 -1.29
CA SER A 56 25.36 13.95 -0.95
C SER A 56 25.19 13.24 0.39
N ALA A 57 25.27 11.92 0.40
CA ALA A 57 25.16 11.11 1.60
C ALA A 57 26.27 10.04 1.69
N ILE A 58 26.58 9.65 2.93
CA ILE A 58 27.52 8.56 3.19
C ILE A 58 26.77 7.23 3.07
N PRO A 59 27.31 6.19 2.40
CA PRO A 59 26.63 4.91 2.19
C PRO A 59 26.19 4.18 3.48
N SER A 60 26.75 4.52 4.62
CA SER A 60 26.37 3.99 5.93
C SER A 60 25.07 4.58 6.48
N PHE A 61 24.59 5.69 5.93
CA PHE A 61 23.34 6.31 6.38
C PHE A 61 22.13 5.47 6.00
N ARG A 62 21.13 5.53 6.86
CA ARG A 62 19.83 4.93 6.56
C ARG A 62 19.01 5.85 5.66
N VAL A 63 18.12 5.27 4.91
CA VAL A 63 17.21 6.01 4.02
C VAL A 63 16.49 7.12 4.77
N GLY A 64 15.98 6.84 5.99
CA GLY A 64 15.29 7.84 6.81
C GLY A 64 16.18 9.04 7.20
N ASP A 65 17.48 8.85 7.42
CA ASP A 65 18.39 9.93 7.77
C ASP A 65 18.64 10.86 6.57
N VAL A 66 18.74 10.27 5.37
CA VAL A 66 18.92 11.02 4.12
C VAL A 66 17.68 11.82 3.75
N LEU A 67 16.49 11.25 3.94
CA LEU A 67 15.22 11.99 3.71
C LEU A 67 15.11 13.19 4.64
N LYS A 68 15.46 13.02 5.94
CA LYS A 68 15.50 14.14 6.90
C LYS A 68 16.53 15.20 6.50
N GLN A 69 17.71 14.78 6.06
CA GLN A 69 18.76 15.70 5.57
C GLN A 69 18.30 16.47 4.34
N ALA A 70 17.51 15.83 3.46
CA ALA A 70 16.92 16.47 2.27
C ALA A 70 15.71 17.37 2.60
N GLY A 71 15.27 17.43 3.87
CA GLY A 71 14.09 18.17 4.26
C GLY A 71 12.76 17.57 3.78
N ILE A 72 12.77 16.26 3.45
CA ILE A 72 11.58 15.54 2.97
C ILE A 72 10.84 14.97 4.18
N GLU A 73 9.70 15.56 4.48
CA GLU A 73 8.77 15.05 5.47
C GLU A 73 7.84 14.01 4.83
N LEU A 74 7.75 12.86 5.49
CA LEU A 74 6.83 11.80 5.10
C LEU A 74 5.47 12.03 5.73
N ARG A 75 4.43 11.80 4.94
CA ARG A 75 3.04 11.86 5.33
C ARG A 75 2.51 10.45 5.57
N ASP A 76 1.39 10.37 6.26
CA ASP A 76 0.70 9.10 6.42
C ASP A 76 0.28 8.53 5.05
N GLY A 77 0.52 7.24 4.84
CA GLY A 77 0.29 6.57 3.55
C GLY A 77 1.43 6.68 2.52
N ASP A 78 2.50 7.47 2.77
CA ASP A 78 3.66 7.53 1.87
C ASP A 78 4.44 6.22 1.89
N LYS A 79 4.91 5.80 0.72
CA LYS A 79 5.74 4.58 0.55
C LYS A 79 7.13 4.94 0.11
N VAL A 80 8.13 4.45 0.84
CA VAL A 80 9.54 4.70 0.57
C VAL A 80 10.24 3.41 0.16
N THR A 81 10.99 3.46 -0.92
CA THR A 81 11.78 2.33 -1.43
C THR A 81 13.20 2.80 -1.74
N PRO A 82 14.25 2.20 -1.14
CA PRO A 82 14.27 1.18 -0.08
C PRO A 82 13.63 1.64 1.23
N GLY A 83 13.30 0.69 2.13
CA GLY A 83 12.64 0.99 3.41
C GLY A 83 13.46 1.94 4.30
N LEU A 84 12.79 2.71 5.18
CA LEU A 84 13.40 3.77 6.01
C LEU A 84 14.57 3.29 6.88
N SER A 85 14.52 2.06 7.37
CA SER A 85 15.56 1.45 8.20
C SER A 85 16.70 0.85 7.40
N GLU A 86 16.55 0.71 6.10
CA GLU A 86 17.55 0.16 5.22
C GLU A 86 18.70 1.16 4.99
N ARG A 87 19.88 0.61 4.71
CA ARG A 87 21.04 1.42 4.31
C ARG A 87 20.96 1.74 2.82
N ILE A 88 21.47 2.90 2.45
CA ILE A 88 21.54 3.28 1.05
C ILE A 88 22.42 2.28 0.31
N GLY A 89 21.82 1.52 -0.59
CA GLY A 89 22.55 0.56 -1.41
C GLY A 89 23.45 1.22 -2.46
N GLY A 90 24.22 0.41 -3.18
CA GLY A 90 25.18 0.88 -4.18
C GLY A 90 24.58 1.71 -5.34
N ARG A 91 23.27 1.71 -5.54
CA ARG A 91 22.59 2.49 -6.60
C ARG A 91 22.29 3.94 -6.21
N GLY A 92 22.28 4.28 -4.91
CA GLY A 92 22.03 5.65 -4.44
C GLY A 92 20.72 6.26 -4.92
N VAL A 93 19.66 5.46 -5.08
CA VAL A 93 18.32 5.93 -5.48
C VAL A 93 17.34 5.60 -4.39
N ILE A 94 16.59 6.62 -3.96
CA ILE A 94 15.47 6.50 -3.02
C ILE A 94 14.22 6.99 -3.75
N THR A 95 13.17 6.20 -3.74
CA THR A 95 11.88 6.59 -4.32
C THR A 95 10.86 6.79 -3.21
N VAL A 96 10.18 7.92 -3.23
CA VAL A 96 9.09 8.27 -2.32
C VAL A 96 7.83 8.43 -3.17
N ALA A 97 6.90 7.48 -3.05
CA ALA A 97 5.58 7.59 -3.64
C ALA A 97 4.63 8.22 -2.62
N ARG A 98 3.98 9.31 -2.97
CA ARG A 98 3.06 10.03 -2.08
C ARG A 98 1.74 9.28 -1.93
N GLY A 99 1.24 9.25 -0.72
CA GLY A 99 -0.07 8.70 -0.42
C GLY A 99 -1.20 9.56 -0.99
N VAL A 100 -2.10 8.93 -1.73
CA VAL A 100 -3.30 9.56 -2.29
C VAL A 100 -4.47 9.30 -1.35
N PRO A 101 -5.24 10.34 -0.92
CA PRO A 101 -6.40 10.14 -0.06
C PRO A 101 -7.52 9.41 -0.83
N VAL A 102 -8.02 8.34 -0.23
CA VAL A 102 -9.13 7.53 -0.76
C VAL A 102 -10.11 7.19 0.35
N THR A 103 -11.36 6.96 -0.02
CA THR A 103 -12.41 6.48 0.86
C THR A 103 -12.79 5.07 0.45
N LEU A 104 -12.72 4.13 1.38
CA LEU A 104 -13.07 2.74 1.18
C LEU A 104 -14.33 2.41 1.96
N THR A 105 -15.39 1.96 1.27
CA THR A 105 -16.64 1.52 1.87
C THR A 105 -16.76 0.01 1.75
N VAL A 106 -16.86 -0.67 2.89
CA VAL A 106 -17.02 -2.13 2.95
C VAL A 106 -17.90 -2.50 4.14
N ASP A 107 -18.82 -3.42 3.94
CA ASP A 107 -19.75 -3.93 4.99
C ASP A 107 -20.49 -2.79 5.72
N GLY A 108 -20.82 -1.69 5.00
CA GLY A 108 -21.47 -0.50 5.52
C GLY A 108 -20.55 0.45 6.32
N VAL A 109 -19.26 0.14 6.45
CA VAL A 109 -18.27 0.97 7.14
C VAL A 109 -17.46 1.77 6.13
N GLU A 110 -17.30 3.07 6.39
CA GLU A 110 -16.48 3.97 5.60
C GLU A 110 -15.13 4.18 6.28
N ILE A 111 -14.04 3.91 5.55
CA ILE A 111 -12.66 4.04 6.01
C ILE A 111 -11.96 5.05 5.12
N GLN A 112 -11.49 6.14 5.71
CA GLN A 112 -10.63 7.10 5.02
C GLN A 112 -9.17 6.75 5.25
N MET A 113 -8.39 6.64 4.19
CA MET A 113 -6.97 6.32 4.27
C MET A 113 -6.18 6.95 3.12
N ASN A 114 -4.86 7.03 3.30
CA ASN A 114 -3.96 7.42 2.23
C ASN A 114 -3.23 6.16 1.73
N SER A 115 -3.13 5.98 0.43
CA SER A 115 -2.41 4.87 -0.19
C SER A 115 -1.48 5.36 -1.28
N ALA A 116 -0.24 4.87 -1.28
CA ALA A 116 0.74 5.11 -2.33
C ALA A 116 0.74 4.02 -3.42
N GLY A 117 -0.22 3.11 -3.36
CA GLY A 117 -0.39 2.09 -4.39
C GLY A 117 -0.92 2.71 -5.69
N PRO A 118 -0.50 2.23 -6.86
CA PRO A 118 -0.96 2.80 -8.14
C PRO A 118 -2.41 2.41 -8.51
N MET A 119 -3.00 1.40 -7.87
CA MET A 119 -4.29 0.82 -8.25
C MET A 119 -5.14 0.46 -7.04
N VAL A 120 -6.46 0.33 -7.23
CA VAL A 120 -7.45 -0.06 -6.20
C VAL A 120 -7.07 -1.34 -5.44
N LYS A 121 -6.54 -2.35 -6.12
CA LYS A 121 -6.08 -3.60 -5.47
C LYS A 121 -5.05 -3.39 -4.36
N HIS A 122 -4.22 -2.34 -4.46
CA HIS A 122 -3.21 -2.03 -3.43
C HIS A 122 -3.87 -1.45 -2.17
N VAL A 123 -4.90 -0.61 -2.34
CA VAL A 123 -5.70 -0.08 -1.22
C VAL A 123 -6.36 -1.23 -0.44
N LEU A 124 -6.96 -2.19 -1.15
CA LEU A 124 -7.59 -3.35 -0.53
C LEU A 124 -6.57 -4.23 0.23
N ALA A 125 -5.38 -4.41 -0.35
CA ALA A 125 -4.31 -5.16 0.29
C ALA A 125 -3.76 -4.43 1.54
N GLU A 126 -3.59 -3.12 1.48
CA GLU A 126 -3.12 -2.28 2.59
C GLU A 126 -4.16 -2.21 3.73
N SER A 127 -5.45 -2.19 3.40
CA SER A 127 -6.54 -2.21 4.38
C SER A 127 -6.80 -3.59 5.01
N GLY A 128 -6.16 -4.65 4.50
CA GLY A 128 -6.34 -6.02 4.99
C GLY A 128 -7.69 -6.65 4.65
N ILE A 129 -8.41 -6.08 3.68
CA ILE A 129 -9.73 -6.59 3.27
C ILE A 129 -9.55 -7.81 2.37
N LEU A 130 -10.08 -8.93 2.84
CA LEU A 130 -10.14 -10.16 2.07
C LEU A 130 -11.41 -10.18 1.21
N LEU A 131 -11.21 -10.26 -0.10
CA LEU A 131 -12.29 -10.41 -1.06
C LEU A 131 -12.64 -11.89 -1.27
N ARG A 132 -13.94 -12.18 -1.40
CA ARG A 132 -14.44 -13.46 -1.87
C ARG A 132 -14.53 -13.44 -3.41
N PRO A 133 -14.54 -14.60 -4.09
CA PRO A 133 -14.57 -14.66 -5.55
C PRO A 133 -15.78 -13.96 -6.20
N GLU A 134 -16.90 -13.91 -5.47
CA GLU A 134 -18.16 -13.32 -5.95
C GLU A 134 -18.30 -11.83 -5.59
N ASP A 135 -17.43 -11.30 -4.68
CA ASP A 135 -17.49 -9.91 -4.23
C ASP A 135 -17.23 -8.94 -5.40
N LYS A 136 -17.96 -7.83 -5.41
CA LYS A 136 -17.83 -6.78 -6.41
C LYS A 136 -17.06 -5.60 -5.86
N VAL A 137 -16.14 -5.06 -6.64
CA VAL A 137 -15.37 -3.87 -6.29
C VAL A 137 -15.62 -2.79 -7.34
N SER A 138 -15.98 -1.61 -6.90
CA SER A 138 -16.21 -0.45 -7.77
C SER A 138 -15.47 0.78 -7.21
N PRO A 139 -14.58 1.43 -8.00
CA PRO A 139 -14.09 1.01 -9.32
C PRO A 139 -13.35 -0.33 -9.29
N GLY A 140 -13.16 -0.95 -10.45
CA GLY A 140 -12.50 -2.27 -10.54
C GLY A 140 -11.09 -2.27 -9.97
N MET A 141 -10.59 -3.44 -9.57
CA MET A 141 -9.29 -3.61 -8.88
C MET A 141 -8.08 -3.06 -9.66
N GLU A 142 -8.15 -3.04 -10.98
CA GLU A 142 -7.08 -2.51 -11.86
C GLU A 142 -7.21 -1.01 -12.17
N ALA A 143 -8.24 -0.34 -11.62
CA ALA A 143 -8.39 1.10 -11.79
C ALA A 143 -7.25 1.85 -11.07
N GLY A 144 -6.69 2.86 -11.74
CA GLY A 144 -5.68 3.74 -11.17
C GLY A 144 -6.27 4.61 -10.05
N LEU A 145 -5.50 4.84 -8.99
CA LEU A 145 -5.94 5.70 -7.89
C LEU A 145 -5.93 7.16 -8.29
N THR A 146 -6.97 7.87 -7.85
CA THR A 146 -7.07 9.34 -7.95
C THR A 146 -7.42 9.94 -6.58
N PRO A 147 -6.95 11.15 -6.28
CA PRO A 147 -7.28 11.82 -5.03
C PRO A 147 -8.80 11.93 -4.81
N GLY A 148 -9.26 11.52 -3.62
CA GLY A 148 -10.67 11.55 -3.25
C GLY A 148 -11.51 10.43 -3.87
N MET A 149 -10.88 9.39 -4.45
CA MET A 149 -11.60 8.25 -5.03
C MET A 149 -12.38 7.50 -3.95
N ASN A 150 -13.66 7.22 -4.26
CA ASN A 150 -14.49 6.33 -3.45
C ASN A 150 -14.43 4.91 -3.99
N ILE A 151 -13.99 3.97 -3.16
CA ILE A 151 -13.90 2.55 -3.49
C ILE A 151 -14.98 1.83 -2.67
N LYS A 152 -15.89 1.15 -3.35
CA LYS A 152 -16.95 0.37 -2.70
C LYS A 152 -16.72 -1.13 -2.93
N VAL A 153 -16.73 -1.89 -1.85
CA VAL A 153 -16.75 -3.35 -1.88
C VAL A 153 -18.18 -3.80 -1.52
N THR A 154 -18.83 -4.48 -2.46
CA THR A 154 -20.15 -5.07 -2.26
C THR A 154 -19.98 -6.57 -2.02
N ARG A 155 -20.40 -7.04 -0.87
CA ARG A 155 -20.37 -8.47 -0.54
C ARG A 155 -21.45 -9.21 -1.29
N VAL A 156 -21.06 -10.28 -1.97
CA VAL A 156 -22.00 -11.13 -2.72
C VAL A 156 -22.05 -12.51 -2.10
N THR A 157 -23.26 -12.95 -1.76
CA THR A 157 -23.51 -14.31 -1.28
C THR A 157 -24.60 -14.94 -2.12
N SER A 158 -24.51 -16.23 -2.40
CA SER A 158 -25.53 -16.97 -3.13
C SER A 158 -25.94 -18.22 -2.36
N GLU A 159 -27.23 -18.51 -2.38
CA GLU A 159 -27.79 -19.75 -1.86
C GLU A 159 -28.71 -20.41 -2.87
N VAL A 160 -28.81 -21.72 -2.80
CA VAL A 160 -29.76 -22.49 -3.60
C VAL A 160 -30.95 -22.84 -2.73
N VAL A 161 -32.12 -22.32 -3.11
CA VAL A 161 -33.40 -22.59 -2.45
C VAL A 161 -34.22 -23.50 -3.33
N VAL A 162 -34.66 -24.62 -2.77
CA VAL A 162 -35.61 -25.53 -3.44
C VAL A 162 -37.03 -25.12 -3.06
N ARG A 163 -37.84 -24.79 -4.06
CA ARG A 163 -39.23 -24.50 -3.86
C ARG A 163 -40.12 -25.47 -4.63
N GLN A 164 -41.25 -25.82 -4.03
CA GLN A 164 -42.26 -26.64 -4.69
C GLN A 164 -43.30 -25.73 -5.33
N VAL A 165 -43.53 -25.91 -6.63
CA VAL A 165 -44.50 -25.18 -7.41
C VAL A 165 -45.60 -26.15 -7.80
N ARG A 166 -46.89 -25.82 -7.51
CA ARG A 166 -48.02 -26.61 -7.94
C ARG A 166 -48.25 -26.42 -9.42
N ILE A 167 -48.44 -27.52 -10.12
CA ILE A 167 -48.80 -27.55 -11.55
C ILE A 167 -50.29 -27.85 -11.65
N PRO A 168 -51.09 -26.92 -12.21
CA PRO A 168 -52.52 -27.17 -12.36
C PRO A 168 -52.75 -28.31 -13.37
N TYR A 169 -53.77 -29.11 -13.14
CA TYR A 169 -54.22 -30.14 -14.11
C TYR A 169 -54.89 -29.49 -15.31
N ARG A 170 -54.84 -30.16 -16.45
CA ARG A 170 -55.60 -29.79 -17.64
C ARG A 170 -57.02 -30.35 -17.57
N THR A 171 -58.01 -29.54 -17.90
CA THR A 171 -59.39 -29.99 -18.12
C THR A 171 -59.56 -30.37 -19.58
N GLU A 172 -59.98 -31.60 -19.85
CA GLU A 172 -60.39 -32.07 -21.16
C GLU A 172 -61.90 -32.26 -21.18
N GLU A 173 -62.57 -31.63 -22.12
CA GLU A 173 -64.00 -31.78 -22.35
C GLU A 173 -64.22 -32.79 -23.47
N ARG A 174 -65.10 -33.75 -23.25
CA ARG A 174 -65.53 -34.74 -24.24
C ARG A 174 -67.03 -34.62 -24.42
N PRO A 175 -67.54 -34.50 -25.70
CA PRO A 175 -68.92 -34.48 -25.97
C PRO A 175 -69.53 -35.86 -25.66
N ASP A 176 -70.71 -35.87 -24.95
CA ASP A 176 -71.50 -37.05 -24.65
C ASP A 176 -72.87 -36.87 -25.27
N SER A 177 -73.29 -37.75 -26.18
CA SER A 177 -74.56 -37.71 -26.84
C SER A 177 -75.74 -38.05 -25.96
N GLY A 178 -75.48 -38.51 -24.75
CA GLY A 178 -76.51 -38.83 -23.73
C GLY A 178 -76.82 -37.68 -22.78
N MET A 179 -76.19 -36.49 -22.95
CA MET A 179 -76.40 -35.34 -22.09
C MET A 179 -77.08 -34.19 -22.82
N ASP A 180 -77.91 -33.45 -22.10
CA ASP A 180 -78.56 -32.27 -22.65
C ASP A 180 -77.61 -31.13 -22.92
N ARG A 181 -77.93 -30.27 -23.91
CA ARG A 181 -77.12 -29.19 -24.34
C ARG A 181 -76.90 -28.17 -23.22
N GLY A 182 -75.61 -28.00 -22.77
CA GLY A 182 -75.21 -27.11 -21.67
C GLY A 182 -75.00 -27.80 -20.34
N GLU A 183 -75.29 -29.07 -20.22
CA GLU A 183 -74.94 -29.87 -19.04
C GLU A 183 -73.51 -30.35 -19.12
N SER A 184 -72.80 -30.34 -17.97
CA SER A 184 -71.49 -30.90 -17.83
C SER A 184 -71.37 -31.80 -16.61
N LYS A 185 -70.69 -32.94 -16.74
CA LYS A 185 -70.46 -33.89 -15.66
C LYS A 185 -68.97 -34.17 -15.52
N VAL A 186 -68.44 -33.97 -14.32
CA VAL A 186 -67.07 -34.37 -14.03
C VAL A 186 -66.96 -35.88 -13.97
N ILE A 187 -66.27 -36.50 -14.92
CA ILE A 187 -66.08 -37.95 -14.99
C ILE A 187 -64.86 -38.34 -14.13
N LYS A 188 -63.78 -37.49 -14.15
CA LYS A 188 -62.56 -37.73 -13.40
C LYS A 188 -62.05 -36.39 -12.87
N GLN A 189 -61.83 -36.31 -11.58
CA GLN A 189 -61.27 -35.12 -10.97
C GLN A 189 -59.75 -35.08 -11.25
N GLY A 190 -59.25 -33.89 -11.66
CA GLY A 190 -57.83 -33.65 -11.86
C GLY A 190 -57.05 -33.64 -10.52
N ILE A 191 -55.83 -34.04 -10.58
CA ILE A 191 -54.91 -33.97 -9.45
C ILE A 191 -53.81 -33.00 -9.85
N GLU A 192 -53.54 -32.00 -8.97
CA GLU A 192 -52.41 -31.08 -9.17
C GLU A 192 -51.09 -31.84 -9.09
N GLY A 193 -50.18 -31.52 -9.98
CA GLY A 193 -48.78 -31.98 -9.92
C GLY A 193 -47.93 -31.07 -9.00
N LEU A 194 -46.81 -31.58 -8.55
CA LEU A 194 -45.78 -30.82 -7.86
C LEU A 194 -44.53 -30.83 -8.72
N ARG A 195 -43.90 -29.67 -8.90
CA ARG A 195 -42.61 -29.52 -9.50
C ARG A 195 -41.68 -28.90 -8.48
N GLU A 196 -40.49 -29.45 -8.32
CA GLU A 196 -39.40 -28.87 -7.55
C GLU A 196 -38.54 -28.03 -8.48
N GLU A 197 -38.29 -26.80 -8.07
CA GLU A 197 -37.42 -25.84 -8.78
C GLU A 197 -36.30 -25.46 -7.85
N GLU A 198 -35.07 -25.64 -8.32
CA GLU A 198 -33.86 -25.07 -7.68
C GLU A 198 -33.69 -23.64 -8.17
N VAL A 199 -33.77 -22.69 -7.28
CA VAL A 199 -33.57 -21.26 -7.57
C VAL A 199 -32.33 -20.79 -6.85
N ARG A 200 -31.36 -20.28 -7.59
CA ARG A 200 -30.22 -19.59 -6.98
C ARG A 200 -30.61 -18.16 -6.65
N VAL A 201 -30.56 -17.82 -5.39
CA VAL A 201 -30.82 -16.47 -4.89
C VAL A 201 -29.48 -15.83 -4.56
N THR A 202 -29.23 -14.64 -5.09
CA THR A 202 -28.00 -13.89 -4.86
C THR A 202 -28.34 -12.64 -4.06
N TYR A 203 -27.59 -12.42 -2.99
CA TYR A 203 -27.71 -11.25 -2.11
C TYR A 203 -26.49 -10.36 -2.29
N GLU A 204 -26.71 -9.06 -2.37
CA GLU A 204 -25.69 -8.03 -2.40
C GLU A 204 -25.79 -7.19 -1.11
N ASP A 205 -24.72 -7.12 -0.31
CA ASP A 205 -24.69 -6.45 0.99
C ASP A 205 -25.81 -6.92 1.96
N GLY A 206 -26.19 -8.21 1.87
CA GLY A 206 -27.27 -8.82 2.66
C GLY A 206 -28.65 -8.56 2.07
#